data_b1a8951e1e18a1efdb960df10bb617fc
#
_entry.id   b1a8951e1e18a1efdb960df10bb617fc
#
_cell.length_a   1.000
_cell.length_b   1.000
_cell.length_c   1.000
_cell.angle_alpha   90.00
_cell.angle_beta   90.00
_cell.angle_gamma   90.00
#
_symmetry.space_group_name_H-M   'P 1'
#
loop_
_entity.id
_entity.type
_entity.pdbx_description
1 polymer ?
#
loop_
_entity_poly.entity_id
_entity_poly.type
_entity_poly.pdbx_seq_one_letter_code
_entity_poly.pdbx_strand_id
1 'polypeptide(L)'
;MVDIKPSLRRYPFIGFTPDREVGNIVLTVEDLGYSQNGEQIFDHVSFSISPKDKVAFVSDHELAVTTFFKIIMGEITDYTGTFQWGVTTSQSYFPKDNNEFFDDCDLTLVDWLRQYAGDDAYEQDLRGWLGRVLFSGEEALKKANVLSGGEKVRCMLAKMMMANANVLVLDEPTNHLDLESIQA
;
A
#
# COMPACT_ATOMS: atom_id res chain seq x y z
N MET A 1 29.72 -19.16 -28.43
CA MET A 1 29.22 -18.07 -27.59
C MET A 1 27.75 -17.93 -27.90
N VAL A 2 26.88 -18.22 -26.94
CA VAL A 2 25.43 -18.02 -27.13
C VAL A 2 25.18 -16.56 -26.89
N ASP A 3 24.73 -15.85 -27.93
CA ASP A 3 24.37 -14.43 -27.87
C ASP A 3 23.04 -14.32 -27.09
N ILE A 4 23.13 -14.05 -25.78
CA ILE A 4 21.98 -13.85 -24.93
C ILE A 4 21.43 -12.45 -25.28
N LYS A 5 20.35 -12.41 -26.06
CA LYS A 5 19.64 -11.16 -26.33
C LYS A 5 19.25 -10.51 -25.00
N PRO A 6 19.48 -9.19 -24.79
CA PRO A 6 19.02 -8.51 -23.60
C PRO A 6 17.51 -8.68 -23.47
N SER A 7 17.06 -8.94 -22.25
CA SER A 7 15.64 -9.06 -21.94
C SER A 7 14.91 -7.77 -22.37
N LEU A 8 13.89 -7.90 -23.23
CA LEU A 8 13.01 -6.80 -23.60
C LEU A 8 11.91 -6.56 -22.55
N ARG A 9 11.99 -7.23 -21.40
CA ARG A 9 11.02 -7.09 -20.34
C ARG A 9 11.09 -5.70 -19.74
N ARG A 10 9.95 -5.06 -19.65
CA ARG A 10 9.80 -3.76 -18.97
C ARG A 10 9.50 -4.04 -17.50
N TYR A 11 10.18 -3.32 -16.61
CA TYR A 11 9.94 -3.38 -15.18
C TYR A 11 9.03 -2.22 -14.77
N PRO A 12 8.14 -2.41 -13.78
CA PRO A 12 7.40 -1.30 -13.20
C PRO A 12 8.37 -0.36 -12.50
N PHE A 13 8.16 0.93 -12.64
CA PHE A 13 8.89 1.94 -11.87
C PHE A 13 8.13 2.22 -10.57
N ILE A 14 8.70 1.84 -9.44
CA ILE A 14 8.16 2.09 -8.12
C ILE A 14 9.06 3.11 -7.42
N GLY A 15 8.52 4.28 -7.12
CA GLY A 15 9.24 5.35 -6.45
C GLY A 15 8.28 6.24 -5.66
N PHE A 16 8.56 6.41 -4.38
CA PHE A 16 7.74 7.21 -3.47
C PHE A 16 8.45 8.52 -3.18
N THR A 17 7.76 9.63 -3.40
CA THR A 17 8.27 10.97 -3.11
C THR A 17 7.23 11.65 -2.22
N PRO A 18 7.53 11.90 -0.95
CA PRO A 18 6.57 12.54 -0.05
C PRO A 18 6.42 14.03 -0.37
N ASP A 19 5.21 14.56 -0.20
CA ASP A 19 4.92 15.99 -0.37
C ASP A 19 5.56 16.86 0.72
N ARG A 20 5.81 16.26 1.89
CA ARG A 20 6.43 16.96 3.04
C ARG A 20 7.28 16.00 3.87
N GLU A 21 8.22 16.55 4.59
CA GLU A 21 9.01 15.80 5.55
C GLU A 21 8.20 15.44 6.80
N VAL A 22 8.53 14.30 7.39
CA VAL A 22 7.98 13.85 8.67
C VAL A 22 8.64 14.64 9.81
N GLY A 23 7.85 15.00 10.82
CA GLY A 23 8.38 15.59 12.07
C GLY A 23 9.12 14.56 12.94
N ASN A 24 9.42 14.92 14.17
CA ASN A 24 10.29 14.15 15.07
C ASN A 24 9.71 12.79 15.49
N ILE A 25 8.40 12.60 15.43
CA ILE A 25 7.71 11.37 15.81
C ILE A 25 6.80 10.97 14.65
N VAL A 26 6.89 9.72 14.24
CA VAL A 26 6.04 9.14 13.19
C VAL A 26 4.80 8.49 13.81
N LEU A 27 5.01 7.59 14.76
CA LEU A 27 3.94 6.84 15.43
C LEU A 27 4.38 6.54 16.86
N THR A 28 3.49 6.72 17.82
CA THR A 28 3.64 6.23 19.19
C THR A 28 2.52 5.25 19.47
N VAL A 29 2.84 4.12 20.08
CA VAL A 29 1.90 3.07 20.49
C VAL A 29 2.16 2.77 21.94
N GLU A 30 1.10 2.73 22.76
CA GLU A 30 1.17 2.51 24.19
C GLU A 30 0.16 1.45 24.62
N ASP A 31 0.66 0.33 25.13
CA ASP A 31 -0.11 -0.77 25.70
C ASP A 31 -1.23 -1.30 24.81
N LEU A 32 -0.98 -1.29 23.48
CA LEU A 32 -1.97 -1.70 22.50
C LEU A 32 -2.21 -3.21 22.55
N GLY A 33 -3.48 -3.60 22.63
CA GLY A 33 -3.89 -5.00 22.62
C GLY A 33 -5.19 -5.19 21.84
N TYR A 34 -5.39 -6.40 21.32
CA TYR A 34 -6.59 -6.78 20.60
C TYR A 34 -6.95 -8.24 20.81
N SER A 35 -8.25 -8.47 21.01
CA SER A 35 -8.84 -9.81 21.12
C SER A 35 -10.01 -9.94 20.16
N GLN A 36 -10.16 -11.10 19.53
CA GLN A 36 -11.26 -11.40 18.62
C GLN A 36 -11.94 -12.69 19.06
N ASN A 37 -13.26 -12.67 19.24
CA ASN A 37 -14.08 -13.83 19.64
C ASN A 37 -13.59 -14.51 20.93
N GLY A 38 -12.99 -13.75 21.86
CA GLY A 38 -12.44 -14.26 23.11
C GLY A 38 -11.01 -14.82 23.00
N GLU A 39 -10.41 -14.81 21.81
CA GLU A 39 -9.02 -15.16 21.59
C GLU A 39 -8.16 -13.87 21.55
N GLN A 40 -7.06 -13.88 22.31
CA GLN A 40 -6.10 -12.78 22.32
C GLN A 40 -5.19 -12.89 21.09
N ILE A 41 -5.24 -11.88 20.23
CA ILE A 41 -4.45 -11.82 19.01
C ILE A 41 -3.06 -11.23 19.30
N PHE A 42 -3.01 -10.15 20.05
CA PHE A 42 -1.78 -9.57 20.62
C PHE A 42 -2.12 -8.70 21.83
N ASP A 43 -1.10 -8.39 22.65
CA ASP A 43 -1.27 -7.67 23.91
C ASP A 43 -0.02 -6.89 24.28
N HIS A 44 -0.21 -5.82 25.06
CA HIS A 44 0.85 -4.99 25.65
C HIS A 44 1.91 -4.50 24.64
N VAL A 45 1.51 -4.16 23.43
CA VAL A 45 2.43 -3.65 22.41
C VAL A 45 2.71 -2.17 22.65
N SER A 46 3.97 -1.82 22.90
CA SER A 46 4.40 -0.43 23.14
C SER A 46 5.70 -0.13 22.40
N PHE A 47 5.72 0.90 21.58
CA PHE A 47 6.91 1.38 20.87
C PHE A 47 6.69 2.78 20.30
N SER A 48 7.77 3.40 19.83
CA SER A 48 7.73 4.63 19.04
C SER A 48 8.56 4.49 17.76
N ILE A 49 8.06 5.05 16.66
CA ILE A 49 8.76 5.08 15.37
C ILE A 49 9.22 6.53 15.12
N SER A 50 10.49 6.65 14.76
CA SER A 50 11.16 7.90 14.41
C SER A 50 11.25 8.09 12.89
N PRO A 51 11.53 9.32 12.40
CA PRO A 51 11.76 9.56 10.99
C PRO A 51 12.89 8.69 10.43
N LYS A 52 12.71 8.19 9.22
CA LYS A 52 13.63 7.31 8.48
C LYS A 52 13.74 5.88 9.03
N ASP A 53 13.03 5.53 10.09
CA ASP A 53 12.96 4.14 10.54
C ASP A 53 12.32 3.26 9.47
N LYS A 54 12.87 2.05 9.32
CA LYS A 54 12.30 0.94 8.56
C LYS A 54 11.99 -0.17 9.53
N VAL A 55 10.72 -0.37 9.80
CA VAL A 55 10.24 -1.31 10.82
C VAL A 55 9.58 -2.50 10.15
N ALA A 56 9.99 -3.71 10.52
CA ALA A 56 9.32 -4.94 10.13
C ALA A 56 8.60 -5.52 11.35
N PHE A 57 7.34 -5.82 11.20
CA PHE A 57 6.54 -6.50 12.22
C PHE A 57 6.51 -8.00 11.92
N VAL A 58 6.81 -8.80 12.94
CA VAL A 58 6.83 -10.26 12.84
C VAL A 58 6.02 -10.82 14.00
N SER A 59 5.18 -11.81 13.75
CA SER A 59 4.37 -12.48 14.77
C SER A 59 4.20 -13.96 14.40
N ASP A 60 4.12 -14.81 15.42
CA ASP A 60 3.73 -16.21 15.25
C ASP A 60 2.22 -16.37 15.03
N HIS A 61 1.43 -15.34 15.34
CA HIS A 61 -0.01 -15.32 15.10
C HIS A 61 -0.31 -14.70 13.73
N GLU A 62 -0.92 -15.47 12.86
CA GLU A 62 -1.16 -15.09 11.44
C GLU A 62 -1.92 -13.76 11.27
N LEU A 63 -2.87 -13.48 12.17
CA LEU A 63 -3.72 -12.28 12.07
C LEU A 63 -3.12 -11.04 12.76
N ALA A 64 -2.08 -11.20 13.59
CA ALA A 64 -1.63 -10.12 14.48
C ALA A 64 -1.15 -8.89 13.71
N VAL A 65 -0.30 -9.06 12.69
CA VAL A 65 0.28 -7.95 11.94
C VAL A 65 -0.80 -7.22 11.13
N THR A 66 -1.61 -7.94 10.39
CA THR A 66 -2.73 -7.36 9.62
C THR A 66 -3.71 -6.62 10.52
N THR A 67 -4.06 -7.21 11.67
CA THR A 67 -4.97 -6.58 12.64
C THR A 67 -4.35 -5.32 13.24
N PHE A 68 -3.08 -5.36 13.60
CA PHE A 68 -2.36 -4.19 14.08
C PHE A 68 -2.39 -3.05 13.04
N PHE A 69 -2.11 -3.35 11.77
CA PHE A 69 -2.19 -2.35 10.71
C PHE A 69 -3.61 -1.79 10.54
N LYS A 70 -4.63 -2.63 10.57
CA LYS A 70 -6.03 -2.19 10.51
C LYS A 70 -6.42 -1.26 11.67
N ILE A 71 -5.90 -1.51 12.86
CA ILE A 71 -6.12 -0.63 14.02
C ILE A 71 -5.48 0.73 13.79
N ILE A 72 -4.20 0.79 13.46
CA ILE A 72 -3.51 2.07 13.27
C ILE A 72 -3.99 2.85 12.04
N MET A 73 -4.61 2.16 11.07
CA MET A 73 -5.29 2.79 9.93
C MET A 73 -6.74 3.17 10.21
N GLY A 74 -7.27 2.83 11.40
CA GLY A 74 -8.62 3.21 11.83
C GLY A 74 -9.75 2.32 11.31
N GLU A 75 -9.43 1.18 10.70
CA GLU A 75 -10.43 0.20 10.25
C GLU A 75 -11.03 -0.61 11.40
N ILE A 76 -10.25 -0.84 12.46
CA ILE A 76 -10.69 -1.49 13.70
C ILE A 76 -10.62 -0.46 14.83
N THR A 77 -11.73 -0.29 15.55
CA THR A 77 -11.86 0.71 16.61
C THR A 77 -12.03 0.11 18.02
N ASP A 78 -12.31 -1.19 18.11
CA ASP A 78 -12.46 -1.91 19.38
C ASP A 78 -11.13 -2.59 19.75
N TYR A 79 -10.28 -1.87 20.51
CA TYR A 79 -8.96 -2.33 20.97
C TYR A 79 -8.64 -1.71 22.34
N THR A 80 -7.65 -2.24 23.04
CA THR A 80 -7.11 -1.70 24.30
C THR A 80 -5.84 -0.90 24.05
N GLY A 81 -5.49 0.01 24.96
CA GLY A 81 -4.33 0.88 24.81
C GLY A 81 -4.59 2.08 23.90
N THR A 82 -3.54 2.70 23.44
CA THR A 82 -3.62 3.91 22.58
C THR A 82 -2.54 3.91 21.49
N PHE A 83 -2.80 4.62 20.41
CA PHE A 83 -1.77 5.00 19.47
C PHE A 83 -1.99 6.44 18.98
N GLN A 84 -0.90 7.06 18.54
CA GLN A 84 -0.95 8.42 18.00
C GLN A 84 0.02 8.58 16.84
N TRP A 85 -0.49 8.99 15.70
CA TRP A 85 0.31 9.44 14.56
C TRP A 85 0.89 10.82 14.81
N GLY A 86 2.11 11.05 14.35
CA GLY A 86 2.71 12.39 14.36
C GLY A 86 1.89 13.40 13.55
N VAL A 87 1.83 14.64 14.01
CA VAL A 87 0.98 15.69 13.43
C VAL A 87 1.27 15.96 11.93
N THR A 88 2.51 15.73 11.50
CA THR A 88 2.94 15.95 10.11
C THR A 88 2.88 14.70 9.25
N THR A 89 2.45 13.57 9.78
CA THR A 89 2.39 12.32 9.04
C THR A 89 1.20 12.29 8.08
N SER A 90 1.41 11.69 6.94
CA SER A 90 0.39 11.28 5.99
C SER A 90 0.64 9.82 5.65
N GLN A 91 -0.36 8.96 5.85
CA GLN A 91 -0.23 7.53 5.73
C GLN A 91 -0.76 7.05 4.38
N SER A 92 -0.08 6.08 3.77
CA SER A 92 -0.59 5.31 2.65
C SER A 92 -0.48 3.82 2.98
N TYR A 93 -1.60 3.11 2.88
CA TYR A 93 -1.72 1.73 3.30
C TYR A 93 -1.89 0.79 2.11
N PHE A 94 -1.08 -0.26 2.11
CA PHE A 94 -1.20 -1.39 1.21
C PHE A 94 -1.70 -2.58 2.04
N PRO A 95 -2.99 -2.92 1.97
CA PRO A 95 -3.56 -4.04 2.73
C PRO A 95 -3.16 -5.39 2.12
N LYS A 96 -3.16 -6.43 2.95
CA LYS A 96 -2.88 -7.82 2.55
C LYS A 96 -3.85 -8.32 1.48
N ASP A 97 -5.14 -8.00 1.61
CA ASP A 97 -6.17 -8.27 0.59
C ASP A 97 -6.58 -6.96 -0.09
N ASN A 98 -6.37 -6.93 -1.40
CA ASN A 98 -6.69 -5.78 -2.24
C ASN A 98 -7.97 -5.99 -3.06
N ASN A 99 -8.67 -7.10 -2.92
CA ASN A 99 -9.81 -7.44 -3.76
C ASN A 99 -10.95 -6.43 -3.64
N GLU A 100 -11.21 -5.92 -2.45
CA GLU A 100 -12.26 -4.92 -2.19
C GLU A 100 -12.13 -3.65 -3.05
N PHE A 101 -10.93 -3.30 -3.50
CA PHE A 101 -10.69 -2.12 -4.35
C PHE A 101 -11.03 -2.36 -5.82
N PHE A 102 -11.18 -3.62 -6.24
CA PHE A 102 -11.31 -4.00 -7.63
C PHE A 102 -12.54 -4.85 -7.93
N ASP A 103 -12.97 -5.69 -6.98
CA ASP A 103 -14.12 -6.57 -7.17
C ASP A 103 -15.38 -5.73 -7.39
N ASP A 104 -16.22 -6.15 -8.32
CA ASP A 104 -17.43 -5.46 -8.74
C ASP A 104 -17.22 -4.01 -9.27
N CYS A 105 -15.97 -3.62 -9.55
CA CYS A 105 -15.62 -2.30 -10.05
C CYS A 105 -15.54 -2.27 -11.59
N ASP A 106 -16.56 -1.74 -12.23
CA ASP A 106 -16.67 -1.66 -13.71
C ASP A 106 -15.94 -0.44 -14.31
N LEU A 107 -15.26 0.36 -13.50
CA LEU A 107 -14.51 1.53 -13.95
C LEU A 107 -13.27 1.13 -14.76
N THR A 108 -12.88 1.98 -15.71
CA THR A 108 -11.55 1.90 -16.33
C THR A 108 -10.46 2.15 -15.28
N LEU A 109 -9.23 1.68 -15.50
CA LEU A 109 -8.14 1.94 -14.54
C LEU A 109 -7.87 3.44 -14.36
N VAL A 110 -8.06 4.25 -15.39
CA VAL A 110 -7.96 5.71 -15.28
C VAL A 110 -9.02 6.25 -14.33
N ASP A 111 -10.27 5.84 -14.50
CA ASP A 111 -11.37 6.30 -13.66
C ASP A 111 -11.30 5.71 -12.24
N TRP A 112 -10.82 4.48 -12.12
CA TRP A 112 -10.53 3.87 -10.82
C TRP A 112 -9.47 4.67 -10.06
N LEU A 113 -8.36 5.05 -10.71
CA LEU A 113 -7.31 5.83 -10.07
C LEU A 113 -7.78 7.26 -9.77
N ARG A 114 -8.67 7.83 -10.59
CA ARG A 114 -9.27 9.15 -10.38
C ARG A 114 -9.99 9.28 -9.05
N GLN A 115 -10.61 8.22 -8.53
CA GLN A 115 -11.30 8.24 -7.24
C GLN A 115 -10.38 8.60 -6.06
N TYR A 116 -9.07 8.41 -6.22
CA TYR A 116 -8.05 8.67 -5.20
C TYR A 116 -7.20 9.91 -5.49
N ALA A 117 -7.47 10.57 -6.58
CA ALA A 117 -6.80 11.81 -6.98
C ALA A 117 -7.57 13.03 -6.45
N GLY A 118 -6.90 14.19 -6.38
CA GLY A 118 -7.58 15.44 -6.13
C GLY A 118 -8.49 15.87 -7.30
N ASP A 119 -9.40 16.80 -7.03
CA ASP A 119 -10.37 17.29 -8.01
C ASP A 119 -9.72 17.88 -9.27
N ASP A 120 -8.47 18.35 -9.16
CA ASP A 120 -7.70 18.97 -10.26
C ASP A 120 -6.87 17.97 -11.07
N ALA A 121 -7.01 16.66 -10.84
CA ALA A 121 -6.20 15.65 -11.53
C ALA A 121 -6.58 15.52 -13.01
N TYR A 122 -5.63 15.81 -13.90
CA TYR A 122 -5.81 15.61 -15.32
C TYR A 122 -5.66 14.14 -15.71
N GLU A 123 -6.41 13.71 -16.71
CA GLU A 123 -6.34 12.33 -17.21
C GLU A 123 -4.91 11.95 -17.64
N GLN A 124 -4.17 12.89 -18.21
CA GLN A 124 -2.78 12.66 -18.62
C GLN A 124 -1.89 12.27 -17.44
N ASP A 125 -2.07 12.86 -16.26
CA ASP A 125 -1.31 12.55 -15.06
C ASP A 125 -1.65 11.15 -14.54
N LEU A 126 -2.95 10.81 -14.53
CA LEU A 126 -3.42 9.47 -14.14
C LEU A 126 -2.86 8.38 -15.07
N ARG A 127 -2.87 8.62 -16.38
CA ARG A 127 -2.24 7.74 -17.37
C ARG A 127 -0.72 7.66 -17.17
N GLY A 128 -0.09 8.74 -16.74
CA GLY A 128 1.33 8.78 -16.38
C GLY A 128 1.65 7.84 -15.20
N TRP A 129 0.86 7.88 -14.14
CA TRP A 129 1.01 6.98 -12.99
C TRP A 129 0.79 5.52 -13.37
N LEU A 130 -0.26 5.22 -14.13
CA LEU A 130 -0.53 3.88 -14.64
C LEU A 130 0.59 3.38 -15.58
N GLY A 131 1.13 4.26 -16.41
CA GLY A 131 2.24 3.94 -17.29
C GLY A 131 3.51 3.52 -16.56
N ARG A 132 3.80 4.12 -15.41
CA ARG A 132 4.94 3.73 -14.54
C ARG A 132 4.84 2.28 -14.08
N VAL A 133 3.64 1.78 -13.85
CA VAL A 133 3.38 0.40 -13.43
C VAL A 133 2.93 -0.50 -14.58
N LEU A 134 3.34 -0.13 -15.80
CA LEU A 134 3.17 -0.91 -17.04
C LEU A 134 1.74 -0.99 -17.60
N PHE A 135 0.85 -0.08 -17.23
CA PHE A 135 -0.44 0.09 -17.90
C PHE A 135 -0.37 1.30 -18.84
N SER A 136 -0.03 1.06 -20.10
CA SER A 136 0.08 2.12 -21.11
C SER A 136 -0.89 1.91 -22.27
N GLY A 137 -1.26 3.01 -22.93
CA GLY A 137 -2.16 2.98 -24.08
C GLY A 137 -3.54 2.41 -23.71
N GLU A 138 -3.97 1.37 -24.43
CA GLU A 138 -5.26 0.71 -24.22
C GLU A 138 -5.34 -0.07 -22.91
N GLU A 139 -4.20 -0.48 -22.32
CA GLU A 139 -4.22 -1.19 -21.05
C GLU A 139 -4.74 -0.33 -19.89
N ALA A 140 -4.54 0.99 -19.94
CA ALA A 140 -5.10 1.92 -18.97
C ALA A 140 -6.65 2.01 -19.04
N LEU A 141 -7.25 1.50 -20.11
CA LEU A 141 -8.70 1.44 -20.31
C LEU A 141 -9.31 0.09 -19.91
N LYS A 142 -8.50 -0.87 -19.46
CA LYS A 142 -9.03 -2.11 -18.87
C LYS A 142 -9.94 -1.78 -17.69
N LYS A 143 -10.95 -2.61 -17.48
CA LYS A 143 -11.79 -2.52 -16.29
C LYS A 143 -11.07 -3.06 -15.07
N ALA A 144 -11.31 -2.45 -13.92
CA ALA A 144 -10.67 -2.82 -12.66
C ALA A 144 -10.99 -4.26 -12.23
N ASN A 145 -12.21 -4.73 -12.47
CA ASN A 145 -12.68 -6.07 -12.07
C ASN A 145 -12.10 -7.23 -12.89
N VAL A 146 -11.41 -6.97 -14.01
CA VAL A 146 -10.81 -8.03 -14.83
C VAL A 146 -9.31 -8.24 -14.59
N LEU A 147 -8.74 -7.52 -13.62
CA LEU A 147 -7.31 -7.55 -13.35
C LEU A 147 -6.88 -8.87 -12.66
N SER A 148 -5.74 -9.39 -13.08
CA SER A 148 -5.02 -10.44 -12.35
C SER A 148 -4.48 -9.92 -11.01
N GLY A 149 -4.12 -10.81 -10.07
CA GLY A 149 -3.57 -10.43 -8.76
C GLY A 149 -2.36 -9.50 -8.87
N GLY A 150 -1.40 -9.81 -9.75
CA GLY A 150 -0.23 -8.96 -9.97
C GLY A 150 -0.57 -7.59 -10.60
N GLU A 151 -1.59 -7.52 -11.45
CA GLU A 151 -2.10 -6.26 -11.99
C GLU A 151 -2.77 -5.41 -10.91
N LYS A 152 -3.58 -6.02 -10.03
CA LYS A 152 -4.18 -5.35 -8.86
C LYS A 152 -3.10 -4.74 -7.96
N VAL A 153 -2.04 -5.50 -7.64
CA VAL A 153 -0.90 -5.01 -6.85
C VAL A 153 -0.23 -3.82 -7.51
N ARG A 154 0.06 -3.87 -8.82
CA ARG A 154 0.66 -2.74 -9.53
C ARG A 154 -0.24 -1.49 -9.52
N CYS A 155 -1.55 -1.65 -9.67
CA CYS A 155 -2.51 -0.54 -9.55
C CYS A 155 -2.50 0.07 -8.14
N MET A 156 -2.48 -0.77 -7.09
CA MET A 156 -2.37 -0.29 -5.70
C MET A 156 -1.08 0.49 -5.48
N LEU A 157 0.05 0.04 -6.02
CA LEU A 157 1.31 0.77 -5.94
C LEU A 157 1.23 2.12 -6.68
N ALA A 158 0.58 2.19 -7.85
CA ALA A 158 0.34 3.46 -8.53
C ALA A 158 -0.49 4.43 -7.70
N LYS A 159 -1.58 3.96 -7.07
CA LYS A 159 -2.40 4.72 -6.12
C LYS A 159 -1.55 5.27 -4.96
N MET A 160 -0.70 4.42 -4.37
CA MET A 160 0.15 4.82 -3.25
C MET A 160 1.22 5.84 -3.65
N MET A 161 1.85 5.66 -4.83
CA MET A 161 2.81 6.63 -5.36
C MET A 161 2.16 7.99 -5.62
N MET A 162 0.95 8.00 -6.17
CA MET A 162 0.18 9.23 -6.42
C MET A 162 -0.18 9.97 -5.14
N ALA A 163 -0.43 9.26 -4.04
CA ALA A 163 -0.80 9.85 -2.76
C ALA A 163 0.32 10.67 -2.10
N ASN A 164 1.59 10.54 -2.55
CA ASN A 164 2.76 11.25 -2.02
C ASN A 164 2.86 11.25 -0.48
N ALA A 165 2.38 10.18 0.15
CA ALA A 165 2.41 10.02 1.59
C ALA A 165 3.85 9.89 2.12
N ASN A 166 4.09 10.40 3.33
CA ASN A 166 5.40 10.33 3.96
C ASN A 166 5.58 9.13 4.90
N VAL A 167 4.53 8.34 5.10
CA VAL A 167 4.56 7.05 5.80
C VAL A 167 3.88 5.99 4.95
N LEU A 168 4.58 4.89 4.73
CA LEU A 168 4.05 3.73 4.01
C LEU A 168 3.82 2.59 5.00
N VAL A 169 2.61 2.07 5.04
CA VAL A 169 2.23 0.87 5.78
C VAL A 169 1.97 -0.23 4.76
N LEU A 170 2.77 -1.29 4.80
CA LEU A 170 2.76 -2.35 3.78
C LEU A 170 2.49 -3.70 4.45
N ASP A 171 1.35 -4.30 4.14
CA ASP A 171 0.95 -5.62 4.63
C ASP A 171 1.13 -6.66 3.53
N GLU A 172 2.20 -7.44 3.63
CA GLU A 172 2.60 -8.47 2.65
C GLU A 172 2.61 -7.97 1.17
N PRO A 173 3.29 -6.84 0.87
CA PRO A 173 3.17 -6.16 -0.42
C PRO A 173 3.72 -6.95 -1.61
N THR A 174 4.47 -8.01 -1.35
CA THR A 174 5.07 -8.88 -2.39
C THR A 174 4.17 -10.04 -2.77
N ASN A 175 3.05 -10.24 -2.08
CA ASN A 175 2.08 -11.26 -2.46
C ASN A 175 1.55 -10.99 -3.86
N HIS A 176 1.50 -12.03 -4.68
CA HIS A 176 1.05 -11.99 -6.08
C HIS A 176 1.96 -11.22 -7.05
N LEU A 177 3.13 -10.74 -6.62
CA LEU A 177 4.15 -10.21 -7.53
C LEU A 177 5.08 -11.33 -8.03
N ASP A 178 5.50 -11.22 -9.28
CA ASP A 178 6.60 -12.03 -9.80
C ASP A 178 7.94 -11.54 -9.25
N LEU A 179 8.97 -12.39 -9.31
CA LEU A 179 10.30 -12.07 -8.80
C LEU A 179 10.90 -10.79 -9.40
N GLU A 180 10.54 -10.48 -10.64
CA GLU A 180 11.02 -9.30 -11.35
C GLU A 180 10.38 -8.03 -10.82
N SER A 181 9.08 -8.06 -10.52
CA SER A 181 8.36 -6.94 -9.90
C SER A 181 8.76 -6.70 -8.44
N ILE A 182 9.20 -7.76 -7.73
CA ILE A 182 9.72 -7.63 -6.35
C ILE A 182 11.08 -6.92 -6.34
N GLN A 183 11.88 -7.04 -7.40
CA GLN A 183 13.21 -6.44 -7.51
C GLN A 183 13.21 -5.00 -8.05
N ALA A 184 12.09 -4.53 -8.56
CA ALA A 184 11.93 -3.17 -9.10
C ALA A 184 11.78 -2.13 -7.98
#